data_fd496b53f02af1e4da9acdd67ae4bbdf
#
_entry.id   fd496b53f02af1e4da9acdd67ae4bbdf
#
_cell.length_a   1.000
_cell.length_b   1.000
_cell.length_c   1.000
_cell.angle_alpha   90.00
_cell.angle_beta   90.00
_cell.angle_gamma   90.00
#
_symmetry.space_group_name_H-M   'P 1'
#
loop_
_entity.id
_entity.type
_entity.pdbx_description
1 polymer ?
#
loop_
_entity_poly.entity_id
_entity_poly.type
_entity_poly.pdbx_seq_one_letter_code
_entity_poly.pdbx_strand_id
1 'polypeptide(L)'
;NISDPLVKITDLNAESGNVCIDGEILGMEDKETKTGKVILSINIYDGTSTMTCKAFLPGKNAKNIVKRLGKTKAVKLAGRAQMDAFSNELTIMANTIVESTPLPKTTREDKAEVKRVELHMHTKMSAMDAMTSATDLIKRAMSWGMKSIAITDHGVVQAFPEAYHLLGRDNPEMKVIYGVEAYLV
;
A
#
# COMPACT_ATOMS: atom_id res chain seq x y z
N ASN A 1 4.63 -24.91 12.30
CA ASN A 1 4.25 -23.98 13.38
C ASN A 1 5.46 -23.11 13.72
N ILE A 2 5.28 -21.79 13.67
CA ILE A 2 6.28 -20.82 14.13
C ILE A 2 6.09 -20.68 15.62
N SER A 3 7.15 -20.95 16.40
CA SER A 3 7.17 -20.85 17.87
C SER A 3 7.78 -19.55 18.37
N ASP A 4 8.47 -18.81 17.48
CA ASP A 4 9.12 -17.55 17.83
C ASP A 4 8.08 -16.48 18.20
N PRO A 5 8.39 -15.56 19.15
CA PRO A 5 7.47 -14.53 19.60
C PRO A 5 7.09 -13.59 18.45
N LEU A 6 5.79 -13.32 18.31
CA LEU A 6 5.29 -12.33 17.35
C LEU A 6 5.54 -10.93 17.89
N VAL A 7 6.30 -10.13 17.15
CA VAL A 7 6.73 -8.79 17.54
C VAL A 7 6.37 -7.78 16.44
N LYS A 8 6.13 -6.52 16.82
CA LYS A 8 5.95 -5.43 15.87
C LYS A 8 7.30 -4.93 15.36
N ILE A 9 7.33 -4.53 14.08
CA ILE A 9 8.58 -4.04 13.45
C ILE A 9 9.14 -2.82 14.19
N THR A 10 8.28 -1.94 14.71
CA THR A 10 8.70 -0.77 15.50
C THR A 10 9.42 -1.13 16.80
N ASP A 11 9.18 -2.32 17.35
CA ASP A 11 9.73 -2.75 18.64
C ASP A 11 11.02 -3.56 18.48
N LEU A 12 11.44 -3.81 17.22
CA LEU A 12 12.62 -4.59 16.91
C LEU A 12 13.92 -3.77 17.06
N ASN A 13 14.94 -4.44 17.55
CA ASN A 13 16.32 -3.97 17.62
C ASN A 13 17.30 -5.12 17.34
N ALA A 14 18.59 -4.81 17.27
CA ALA A 14 19.63 -5.81 16.97
C ALA A 14 19.77 -6.92 18.05
N GLU A 15 19.26 -6.69 19.26
CA GLU A 15 19.30 -7.60 20.39
C GLU A 15 18.02 -8.46 20.52
N SER A 16 17.02 -8.22 19.66
CA SER A 16 15.73 -8.94 19.72
C SER A 16 15.84 -10.46 19.50
N GLY A 17 16.96 -10.93 18.95
CA GLY A 17 17.20 -12.37 18.76
C GLY A 17 16.27 -13.01 17.72
N ASN A 18 15.73 -14.19 18.04
CA ASN A 18 14.78 -14.88 17.18
C ASN A 18 13.38 -14.33 17.41
N VAL A 19 12.77 -13.87 16.33
CA VAL A 19 11.47 -13.20 16.33
C VAL A 19 10.62 -13.66 15.14
N CYS A 20 9.33 -13.43 15.27
CA CYS A 20 8.37 -13.60 14.19
C CYS A 20 7.69 -12.26 13.90
N ILE A 21 7.53 -11.90 12.62
CA ILE A 21 6.69 -10.78 12.18
C ILE A 21 5.60 -11.30 11.25
N ASP A 22 4.49 -10.59 11.19
CA ASP A 22 3.35 -10.88 10.32
C ASP A 22 2.95 -9.62 9.58
N GLY A 23 2.95 -9.63 8.25
CA GLY A 23 2.66 -8.43 7.49
C GLY A 23 2.47 -8.64 5.99
N GLU A 24 2.13 -7.57 5.32
CA GLU A 24 1.95 -7.52 3.87
C GLU A 24 3.28 -7.39 3.14
N ILE A 25 3.40 -8.09 2.01
CA ILE A 25 4.53 -7.96 1.10
C ILE A 25 4.34 -6.70 0.26
N LEU A 26 5.24 -5.72 0.44
CA LEU A 26 5.27 -4.50 -0.38
C LEU A 26 6.13 -4.65 -1.64
N GLY A 27 7.16 -5.48 -1.57
CA GLY A 27 8.08 -5.74 -2.66
C GLY A 27 8.94 -6.96 -2.37
N MET A 28 9.48 -7.54 -3.43
CA MET A 28 10.32 -8.72 -3.34
C MET A 28 11.34 -8.73 -4.47
N GLU A 29 12.58 -9.04 -4.14
CA GLU A 29 13.70 -9.16 -5.06
C GLU A 29 14.47 -10.45 -4.78
N ASP A 30 14.92 -11.13 -5.82
CA ASP A 30 15.77 -12.30 -5.69
C ASP A 30 17.10 -12.12 -6.44
N LYS A 31 18.18 -12.59 -5.84
CA LYS A 31 19.53 -12.52 -6.41
C LYS A 31 20.24 -13.86 -6.26
N GLU A 32 20.69 -14.42 -7.37
CA GLU A 32 21.49 -15.63 -7.35
C GLU A 32 22.94 -15.32 -6.93
N THR A 33 23.46 -16.11 -5.99
CA THR A 33 24.84 -16.02 -5.51
C THR A 33 25.77 -16.86 -6.41
N LYS A 34 27.08 -16.56 -6.35
CA LYS A 34 28.11 -17.35 -7.05
C LYS A 34 28.14 -18.83 -6.64
N THR A 35 27.55 -19.18 -5.51
CA THR A 35 27.46 -20.55 -4.99
C THR A 35 26.16 -21.27 -5.38
N GLY A 36 25.32 -20.67 -6.24
CA GLY A 36 24.05 -21.26 -6.69
C GLY A 36 22.92 -21.20 -5.67
N LYS A 37 23.09 -20.46 -4.56
CA LYS A 37 22.00 -20.13 -3.61
C LYS A 37 21.31 -18.87 -4.08
N VAL A 38 20.03 -18.71 -3.73
CA VAL A 38 19.28 -17.49 -4.01
C VAL A 38 19.06 -16.74 -2.71
N ILE A 39 19.43 -15.46 -2.69
CA ILE A 39 19.07 -14.54 -1.61
C ILE A 39 17.74 -13.90 -2.03
N LEU A 40 16.71 -14.14 -1.24
CA LEU A 40 15.40 -13.51 -1.38
C LEU A 40 15.30 -12.36 -0.39
N SER A 41 15.11 -11.15 -0.87
CA SER A 41 14.81 -9.95 -0.07
C SER A 41 13.32 -9.66 -0.18
N ILE A 42 12.66 -9.47 0.96
CA ILE A 42 11.22 -9.20 1.04
C ILE A 42 11.02 -7.97 1.90
N ASN A 43 10.34 -6.96 1.37
CA ASN A 43 9.91 -5.79 2.13
C ASN A 43 8.53 -6.07 2.73
N ILE A 44 8.45 -6.06 4.05
CA ILE A 44 7.24 -6.40 4.81
C ILE A 44 6.76 -5.19 5.59
N TYR A 45 5.45 -4.94 5.54
CA TYR A 45 4.75 -3.95 6.34
C TYR A 45 3.78 -4.64 7.29
N ASP A 46 3.91 -4.39 8.60
CA ASP A 46 3.12 -5.04 9.66
C ASP A 46 2.01 -4.14 10.25
N GLY A 47 1.74 -3.01 9.60
CA GLY A 47 0.81 -1.99 10.10
C GLY A 47 1.47 -0.91 10.97
N THR A 48 2.70 -1.09 11.43
CA THR A 48 3.46 -0.12 12.23
C THR A 48 4.63 0.48 11.47
N SER A 49 5.41 -0.38 10.80
CA SER A 49 6.59 0.04 10.03
C SER A 49 6.88 -0.95 8.91
N THR A 50 7.89 -0.64 8.10
CA THR A 50 8.38 -1.50 7.02
C THR A 50 9.79 -1.97 7.32
N MET A 51 10.09 -3.23 6.99
CA MET A 51 11.41 -3.82 7.15
C MET A 51 11.76 -4.71 5.96
N THR A 52 13.02 -4.70 5.55
CA THR A 52 13.57 -5.68 4.62
C THR A 52 13.95 -6.95 5.39
N CYS A 53 13.42 -8.09 4.97
CA CYS A 53 13.77 -9.41 5.48
C CYS A 53 14.51 -10.19 4.40
N LYS A 54 15.50 -10.99 4.76
CA LYS A 54 16.31 -11.78 3.83
C LYS A 54 16.20 -13.27 4.15
N ALA A 55 16.08 -14.09 3.10
CA ALA A 55 16.10 -15.55 3.22
C ALA A 55 17.07 -16.14 2.22
N PHE A 56 17.85 -17.14 2.65
CA PHE A 56 18.70 -17.94 1.77
C PHE A 56 17.94 -19.19 1.31
N LEU A 57 17.61 -19.23 0.03
CA LEU A 57 16.88 -20.33 -0.57
C LEU A 57 17.86 -21.30 -1.28
N PRO A 58 17.64 -22.62 -1.15
CA PRO A 58 18.40 -23.60 -1.91
C PRO A 58 18.04 -23.50 -3.40
N GLY A 59 19.05 -23.38 -4.29
CA GLY A 59 18.87 -23.03 -5.70
C GLY A 59 17.85 -23.91 -6.46
N LYS A 60 17.79 -25.22 -6.17
CA LYS A 60 16.86 -26.15 -6.85
C LYS A 60 15.37 -25.80 -6.69
N ASN A 61 14.97 -25.22 -5.56
CA ASN A 61 13.57 -24.89 -5.26
C ASN A 61 13.29 -23.38 -5.20
N ALA A 62 14.33 -22.54 -5.29
CA ALA A 62 14.21 -21.10 -5.11
C ALA A 62 13.19 -20.48 -6.07
N LYS A 63 13.23 -20.80 -7.35
CA LYS A 63 12.32 -20.26 -8.38
C LYS A 63 10.85 -20.57 -8.08
N ASN A 64 10.56 -21.75 -7.55
CA ASN A 64 9.19 -22.14 -7.20
C ASN A 64 8.69 -21.38 -5.96
N ILE A 65 9.57 -21.21 -4.96
CA ILE A 65 9.26 -20.44 -3.74
C ILE A 65 9.02 -18.97 -4.11
N VAL A 66 9.91 -18.34 -4.88
CA VAL A 66 9.77 -16.96 -5.35
C VAL A 66 8.47 -16.78 -6.13
N LYS A 67 8.18 -17.68 -7.07
CA LYS A 67 6.94 -17.63 -7.87
C LYS A 67 5.67 -17.76 -7.00
N ARG A 68 5.71 -18.60 -5.97
CA ARG A 68 4.58 -18.76 -5.02
C ARG A 68 4.40 -17.50 -4.19
N LEU A 69 5.48 -17.00 -3.58
CA LEU A 69 5.45 -15.78 -2.77
C LEU A 69 5.05 -14.55 -3.57
N GLY A 70 5.41 -14.44 -4.85
CA GLY A 70 4.98 -13.37 -5.75
C GLY A 70 3.46 -13.31 -6.00
N LYS A 71 2.72 -14.36 -5.64
CA LYS A 71 1.25 -14.39 -5.68
C LYS A 71 0.62 -14.17 -4.28
N THR A 72 1.43 -14.21 -3.24
CA THR A 72 1.01 -14.09 -1.84
C THR A 72 1.02 -12.61 -1.44
N LYS A 73 -0.04 -12.14 -0.77
CA LYS A 73 -0.14 -10.74 -0.33
C LYS A 73 0.46 -10.49 1.04
N ALA A 74 0.42 -11.48 1.92
CA ALA A 74 0.92 -11.37 3.29
C ALA A 74 1.61 -12.65 3.73
N VAL A 75 2.62 -12.50 4.58
CA VAL A 75 3.40 -13.61 5.12
C VAL A 75 3.67 -13.42 6.60
N LYS A 76 3.75 -14.53 7.30
CA LYS A 76 4.34 -14.64 8.62
C LYS A 76 5.75 -15.18 8.46
N LEU A 77 6.73 -14.45 8.97
CA LEU A 77 8.13 -14.71 8.76
C LEU A 77 8.85 -14.79 10.09
N ALA A 78 9.60 -15.86 10.31
CA ALA A 78 10.40 -16.05 11.51
C ALA A 78 11.89 -16.16 11.17
N GLY A 79 12.71 -15.61 12.05
CA GLY A 79 14.16 -15.60 11.89
C GLY A 79 14.85 -14.72 12.93
N ARG A 80 16.14 -14.53 12.75
CA ARG A 80 16.96 -13.73 13.66
C ARG A 80 17.04 -12.28 13.21
N ALA A 81 16.70 -11.36 14.11
CA ALA A 81 16.93 -9.93 13.92
C ALA A 81 18.43 -9.64 14.08
N GLN A 82 19.02 -8.92 13.13
CA GLN A 82 20.44 -8.53 13.15
C GLN A 82 20.70 -7.37 12.21
N MET A 83 21.84 -6.69 12.41
CA MET A 83 22.30 -5.70 11.46
C MET A 83 22.84 -6.39 10.20
N ASP A 84 22.38 -5.96 9.04
CA ASP A 84 22.89 -6.45 7.76
C ASP A 84 24.24 -5.78 7.45
N ALA A 85 25.25 -6.60 7.20
CA ALA A 85 26.62 -6.13 6.98
C ALA A 85 26.82 -5.29 5.69
N PHE A 86 25.88 -5.38 4.73
CA PHE A 86 25.96 -4.69 3.44
C PHE A 86 25.17 -3.40 3.41
N SER A 87 23.93 -3.42 3.94
CA SER A 87 23.07 -2.22 3.97
C SER A 87 23.24 -1.41 5.25
N ASN A 88 23.85 -1.97 6.28
CA ASN A 88 23.93 -1.40 7.63
C ASN A 88 22.55 -1.05 8.22
N GLU A 89 21.55 -1.84 7.88
CA GLU A 89 20.17 -1.71 8.35
C GLU A 89 19.77 -2.93 9.18
N LEU A 90 18.82 -2.73 10.09
CA LEU A 90 18.22 -3.84 10.83
C LEU A 90 17.42 -4.71 9.86
N THR A 91 17.67 -6.01 9.86
CA THR A 91 16.99 -6.99 9.01
C THR A 91 16.67 -8.27 9.80
N ILE A 92 15.68 -9.02 9.34
CA ILE A 92 15.45 -10.38 9.82
C ILE A 92 16.00 -11.36 8.81
N MET A 93 16.95 -12.19 9.27
CA MET A 93 17.43 -13.35 8.50
C MET A 93 16.44 -14.49 8.68
N ALA A 94 15.54 -14.62 7.72
CA ALA A 94 14.43 -15.55 7.79
C ALA A 94 14.86 -17.00 7.56
N ASN A 95 14.40 -17.88 8.43
CA ASN A 95 14.51 -19.33 8.30
C ASN A 95 13.17 -19.99 7.95
N THR A 96 12.06 -19.32 8.25
CA THR A 96 10.71 -19.81 8.02
C THR A 96 9.84 -18.70 7.43
N ILE A 97 9.12 -19.01 6.36
CA ILE A 97 8.16 -18.12 5.72
C ILE A 97 6.90 -18.92 5.45
N VAL A 98 5.76 -18.47 5.98
CA VAL A 98 4.44 -19.07 5.73
C VAL A 98 3.47 -17.98 5.25
N GLU A 99 2.50 -18.38 4.46
CA GLU A 99 1.44 -17.48 4.01
C GLU A 99 0.59 -17.03 5.19
N SER A 100 0.15 -15.77 5.15
CA SER A 100 -0.68 -15.15 6.17
C SER A 100 -1.85 -14.40 5.54
N THR A 101 -2.73 -13.90 6.39
CA THR A 101 -3.86 -13.09 5.96
C THR A 101 -3.41 -11.63 5.86
N PRO A 102 -3.73 -10.92 4.77
CA PRO A 102 -3.46 -9.50 4.65
C PRO A 102 -4.04 -8.71 5.82
N LEU A 103 -3.36 -7.62 6.18
CA LEU A 103 -3.83 -6.72 7.23
C LEU A 103 -5.23 -6.17 6.89
N PRO A 104 -6.11 -6.02 7.88
CA PRO A 104 -7.39 -5.40 7.65
C PRO A 104 -7.20 -3.98 7.15
N LYS A 105 -7.72 -3.67 5.97
CA LYS A 105 -7.67 -2.32 5.43
C LYS A 105 -8.60 -1.43 6.23
N THR A 106 -8.02 -0.56 7.05
CA THR A 106 -8.77 0.52 7.69
C THR A 106 -9.04 1.60 6.65
N THR A 107 -10.25 1.67 6.15
CA THR A 107 -10.71 2.78 5.31
C THR A 107 -11.30 3.86 6.21
N ARG A 108 -10.95 5.12 5.95
CA ARG A 108 -11.66 6.23 6.59
C ARG A 108 -13.10 6.23 6.11
N GLU A 109 -14.03 6.45 7.03
CA GLU A 109 -15.45 6.55 6.78
C GLU A 109 -15.95 7.92 7.26
N ASP A 110 -16.83 8.52 6.50
CA ASP A 110 -17.60 9.67 6.97
C ASP A 110 -18.83 9.13 7.71
N LYS A 111 -18.87 9.36 9.04
CA LYS A 111 -19.97 8.93 9.92
C LYS A 111 -20.94 10.07 10.25
N ALA A 112 -20.76 11.26 9.65
CA ALA A 112 -21.68 12.37 9.87
C ALA A 112 -23.09 12.00 9.38
N GLU A 113 -24.10 12.33 10.19
CA GLU A 113 -25.50 12.13 9.87
C GLU A 113 -25.91 12.97 8.65
N VAL A 114 -25.49 14.23 8.65
CA VAL A 114 -25.68 15.14 7.53
C VAL A 114 -24.37 15.25 6.76
N LYS A 115 -24.39 14.82 5.48
CA LYS A 115 -23.22 14.86 4.62
C LYS A 115 -22.98 16.26 4.10
N ARG A 116 -21.73 16.69 4.18
CA ARG A 116 -21.33 17.96 3.58
C ARG A 116 -21.14 17.78 2.07
N VAL A 117 -21.23 18.88 1.33
CA VAL A 117 -20.81 18.97 -0.06
C VAL A 117 -19.36 19.45 -0.13
N GLU A 118 -18.47 18.70 -0.78
CA GLU A 118 -17.12 19.17 -1.04
C GLU A 118 -17.15 20.16 -2.22
N LEU A 119 -16.77 21.40 -1.96
CA LEU A 119 -16.84 22.48 -2.95
C LEU A 119 -15.48 22.89 -3.52
N HIS A 120 -14.38 22.37 -2.94
CA HIS A 120 -13.02 22.68 -3.37
C HIS A 120 -12.17 21.39 -3.36
N MET A 121 -12.03 20.78 -4.53
CA MET A 121 -11.36 19.51 -4.65
C MET A 121 -10.50 19.44 -5.91
N HIS A 122 -9.27 18.97 -5.75
CA HIS A 122 -8.31 18.79 -6.83
C HIS A 122 -8.16 17.32 -7.20
N THR A 123 -8.12 17.07 -8.50
CA THR A 123 -7.80 15.75 -9.07
C THR A 123 -6.33 15.70 -9.49
N LYS A 124 -5.87 14.52 -9.93
CA LYS A 124 -4.53 14.37 -10.52
C LYS A 124 -4.24 15.31 -11.70
N MET A 125 -5.24 16.02 -12.22
CA MET A 125 -5.06 17.04 -13.25
C MET A 125 -4.49 18.34 -12.70
N SER A 126 -4.59 18.59 -11.39
CA SER A 126 -3.82 19.62 -10.67
C SER A 126 -2.40 19.10 -10.46
N ALA A 127 -1.53 19.30 -11.47
CA ALA A 127 -0.16 18.79 -11.46
C ALA A 127 0.62 19.24 -10.22
N MET A 128 1.37 18.31 -9.62
CA MET A 128 2.17 18.50 -8.39
C MET A 128 1.38 18.77 -7.10
N ASP A 129 0.03 18.78 -7.16
CA ASP A 129 -0.82 19.07 -6.01
C ASP A 129 -1.65 17.83 -5.59
N ALA A 130 -2.27 17.13 -6.54
CA ALA A 130 -3.09 15.98 -6.24
C ALA A 130 -2.72 14.74 -7.07
N MET A 131 -3.01 13.54 -6.51
CA MET A 131 -2.64 12.26 -7.13
C MET A 131 -3.87 11.39 -7.49
N THR A 132 -5.04 11.71 -6.96
CA THR A 132 -6.24 10.88 -7.08
C THR A 132 -7.03 11.24 -8.35
N SER A 133 -7.53 10.22 -9.06
CA SER A 133 -8.37 10.43 -10.25
C SER A 133 -9.75 11.01 -9.88
N ALA A 134 -10.40 11.70 -10.81
CA ALA A 134 -11.78 12.16 -10.62
C ALA A 134 -12.73 10.99 -10.34
N THR A 135 -12.55 9.88 -11.04
CA THR A 135 -13.32 8.64 -10.83
C THR A 135 -13.23 8.13 -9.40
N ASP A 136 -12.02 8.07 -8.82
CA ASP A 136 -11.84 7.52 -7.47
C ASP A 136 -12.38 8.48 -6.39
N LEU A 137 -12.24 9.78 -6.59
CA LEU A 137 -12.80 10.80 -5.70
C LEU A 137 -14.34 10.74 -5.69
N ILE A 138 -14.97 10.69 -6.86
CA ILE A 138 -16.42 10.59 -6.99
C ILE A 138 -16.93 9.29 -6.34
N LYS A 139 -16.31 8.15 -6.64
CA LYS A 139 -16.68 6.85 -6.03
C LYS A 139 -16.54 6.88 -4.51
N ARG A 140 -15.50 7.54 -4.00
CA ARG A 140 -15.32 7.70 -2.55
C ARG A 140 -16.41 8.56 -1.94
N ALA A 141 -16.75 9.70 -2.55
CA ALA A 141 -17.84 10.56 -2.09
C ALA A 141 -19.19 9.81 -2.09
N MET A 142 -19.48 9.06 -3.15
CA MET A 142 -20.68 8.19 -3.21
C MET A 142 -20.69 7.15 -2.10
N SER A 143 -19.54 6.48 -1.84
CA SER A 143 -19.43 5.49 -0.78
C SER A 143 -19.64 6.04 0.62
N TRP A 144 -19.41 7.34 0.82
CA TRP A 144 -19.69 8.07 2.05
C TRP A 144 -21.12 8.65 2.12
N GLY A 145 -21.93 8.45 1.07
CA GLY A 145 -23.32 8.95 1.01
C GLY A 145 -23.43 10.43 0.65
N MET A 146 -22.36 11.07 0.18
CA MET A 146 -22.41 12.42 -0.35
C MET A 146 -23.26 12.45 -1.62
N LYS A 147 -24.00 13.53 -1.84
CA LYS A 147 -24.91 13.72 -3.00
C LYS A 147 -24.35 14.69 -4.03
N SER A 148 -23.31 15.44 -3.69
CA SER A 148 -22.68 16.39 -4.59
C SER A 148 -21.21 16.58 -4.23
N ILE A 149 -20.38 16.84 -5.24
CA ILE A 149 -19.00 17.29 -5.07
C ILE A 149 -18.63 18.25 -6.20
N ALA A 150 -17.69 19.16 -5.94
CA ALA A 150 -17.13 20.01 -6.97
C ALA A 150 -15.73 19.52 -7.39
N ILE A 151 -15.43 19.62 -8.69
CA ILE A 151 -14.08 19.46 -9.21
C ILE A 151 -13.58 20.86 -9.56
N THR A 152 -12.49 21.30 -8.92
CA THR A 152 -11.94 22.64 -9.02
C THR A 152 -10.43 22.59 -9.19
N ASP A 153 -9.96 21.94 -10.25
CA ASP A 153 -8.52 21.82 -10.53
C ASP A 153 -7.88 23.18 -10.82
N HIS A 154 -6.58 23.31 -10.55
CA HIS A 154 -5.79 24.52 -10.78
C HIS A 154 -5.70 24.87 -12.26
N GLY A 155 -6.41 25.91 -12.68
CA GLY A 155 -6.35 26.49 -14.03
C GLY A 155 -6.74 25.55 -15.18
N VAL A 156 -7.30 24.36 -14.87
CA VAL A 156 -7.57 23.33 -15.86
C VAL A 156 -8.93 22.66 -15.67
N VAL A 157 -9.44 22.04 -16.75
CA VAL A 157 -10.75 21.35 -16.77
C VAL A 157 -10.68 19.92 -17.32
N GLN A 158 -9.49 19.36 -17.40
CA GLN A 158 -9.24 18.05 -18.01
C GLN A 158 -9.92 16.87 -17.28
N ALA A 159 -10.29 17.03 -16.00
CA ALA A 159 -11.01 16.01 -15.26
C ALA A 159 -12.51 15.92 -15.63
N PHE A 160 -13.08 16.91 -16.30
CA PHE A 160 -14.53 16.95 -16.59
C PHE A 160 -15.01 15.79 -17.47
N PRO A 161 -14.33 15.40 -18.56
CA PRO A 161 -14.74 14.25 -19.35
C PRO A 161 -14.73 12.94 -18.54
N GLU A 162 -13.75 12.75 -17.65
CA GLU A 162 -13.65 11.57 -16.79
C GLU A 162 -14.87 11.46 -15.85
N ALA A 163 -15.24 12.56 -15.20
CA ALA A 163 -16.41 12.65 -14.34
C ALA A 163 -17.73 12.42 -15.10
N TYR A 164 -17.85 13.03 -16.27
CA TYR A 164 -19.02 12.89 -17.14
C TYR A 164 -19.19 11.44 -17.64
N HIS A 165 -18.12 10.78 -18.06
CA HIS A 165 -18.18 9.39 -18.50
C HIS A 165 -18.54 8.41 -17.37
N LEU A 166 -18.14 8.74 -16.14
CA LEU A 166 -18.48 7.91 -14.99
C LEU A 166 -19.97 7.97 -14.63
N LEU A 167 -20.55 9.18 -14.64
CA LEU A 167 -21.89 9.42 -14.09
C LEU A 167 -22.97 9.61 -15.15
N GLY A 168 -22.60 10.01 -16.35
CA GLY A 168 -23.53 10.50 -17.38
C GLY A 168 -24.08 11.89 -17.03
N ARG A 169 -25.05 12.34 -17.85
CA ARG A 169 -25.61 13.69 -17.76
C ARG A 169 -26.49 13.90 -16.53
N ASP A 170 -27.33 12.92 -16.25
CA ASP A 170 -28.41 13.04 -15.26
C ASP A 170 -28.34 11.89 -14.26
N ASN A 171 -27.25 11.82 -13.47
CA ASN A 171 -27.11 10.82 -12.43
C ASN A 171 -27.95 11.22 -11.20
N PRO A 172 -28.93 10.38 -10.79
CA PRO A 172 -29.80 10.74 -9.67
C PRO A 172 -29.11 10.62 -8.29
N GLU A 173 -27.99 9.92 -8.21
CA GLU A 173 -27.32 9.64 -6.95
C GLU A 173 -26.22 10.64 -6.61
N MET A 174 -25.57 11.22 -7.63
CA MET A 174 -24.41 12.09 -7.44
C MET A 174 -24.42 13.24 -8.47
N LYS A 175 -24.35 14.47 -7.97
CA LYS A 175 -24.18 15.67 -8.78
C LYS A 175 -22.72 16.13 -8.74
N VAL A 176 -22.09 16.28 -9.91
CA VAL A 176 -20.78 16.93 -10.02
C VAL A 176 -20.97 18.40 -10.39
N ILE A 177 -20.35 19.26 -9.61
CA ILE A 177 -20.22 20.69 -9.86
C ILE A 177 -18.89 20.90 -10.60
N TYR A 178 -18.96 21.36 -11.82
CA TYR A 178 -17.80 21.62 -12.66
C TYR A 178 -17.31 23.04 -12.43
N GLY A 179 -16.11 23.18 -11.89
CA GLY A 179 -15.48 24.44 -11.56
C GLY A 179 -13.99 24.43 -11.90
N VAL A 180 -13.33 25.55 -11.67
CA VAL A 180 -11.89 25.69 -11.84
C VAL A 180 -11.38 26.67 -10.79
N GLU A 181 -10.22 26.37 -10.21
CA GLU A 181 -9.48 27.35 -9.41
C GLU A 181 -8.70 28.26 -10.37
N ALA A 182 -9.27 29.43 -10.63
CA ALA A 182 -8.71 30.38 -11.60
C ALA A 182 -7.62 31.24 -10.97
N TYR A 183 -6.64 31.62 -11.79
CA TYR A 183 -5.63 32.60 -11.41
C TYR A 183 -6.09 34.00 -11.83
N LEU A 184 -6.16 34.89 -10.88
CA LEU A 184 -6.42 36.33 -11.15
C LEU A 184 -5.07 37.03 -11.34
N VAL A 185 -4.89 37.67 -12.49
CA VAL A 185 -3.68 38.42 -12.87
C VAL A 185 -4.02 39.88 -13.16
#